data_5820883a698b6dfd900a1578f64f14db
#
_entry.id   5820883a698b6dfd900a1578f64f14db
#
_cell.length_a   1.000
_cell.length_b   1.000
_cell.length_c   1.000
_cell.angle_alpha   90.00
_cell.angle_beta   90.00
_cell.angle_gamma   90.00
#
_symmetry.space_group_name_H-M   'P 1'
#
loop_
_entity.id
_entity.type
_entity.pdbx_description
1 polymer ?
#
loop_
_entity_poly.entity_id
_entity_poly.type
_entity_poly.pdbx_seq_one_letter_code
_entity_poly.pdbx_strand_id
1 'polypeptide(L)'
;MRFREALDHIKGLRYVLEEMSFSSSIGRLALLDSYWLTSREEIEEALDEVAKFVGYIQSSEGIPLLQLQLEEVVNISGSIEVLRSTGAICSDVDLFEIKKLALIDEKIAQLQDHYHYQLTERPSLKGVLSVLDPREERLPSFYLDNYFDAQLKEIREAIERTKEETPLAELNAQLSQCEEEVRARLTDKLAPFADSLEMVLKALAHDTAILAKADWAVRYRACRSKPISSGTTHLEELVNPEVADQVRRSGGRFQPVSIEFEEEPTLISGANMGGKSVLLHSVALAQGMMQFGMYVLAKSATMVVVEHLLYSAGDGEDMRLGLSSFGAEMIRLNGIIQAVKSGQKVLAIIDEPARTTNPEEGYALVSGLVKLLEQYGAMALITTHYSGVPSQGRRWRVRGFVEGHDMHGVEVAHLAELMDYSLVPDSQESVPREAFRIARLLGVDEEFLDLSNNCFRTIE
;
A
#
# COMPACT_ATOMS: atom_id res chain seq x y z
N MET A 1 -7.30 1.38 -10.56
CA MET A 1 -6.55 2.24 -9.59
C MET A 1 -5.18 1.66 -9.36
N ARG A 2 -4.11 2.44 -9.43
CA ARG A 2 -2.75 2.01 -9.06
C ARG A 2 -2.52 2.22 -7.56
N PHE A 3 -1.56 1.48 -6.99
CA PHE A 3 -1.22 1.63 -5.57
C PHE A 3 -0.84 3.08 -5.22
N ARG A 4 -0.05 3.76 -6.07
CA ARG A 4 0.32 5.18 -5.87
C ARG A 4 -0.87 6.13 -5.79
N GLU A 5 -1.94 5.86 -6.55
CA GLU A 5 -3.18 6.64 -6.51
C GLU A 5 -3.97 6.32 -5.23
N ALA A 6 -3.95 5.06 -4.80
CA ALA A 6 -4.63 4.63 -3.59
C ALA A 6 -4.06 5.26 -2.30
N LEU A 7 -2.79 5.69 -2.31
CA LEU A 7 -2.16 6.38 -1.17
C LEU A 7 -2.86 7.69 -0.78
N ASP A 8 -3.52 8.34 -1.72
CA ASP A 8 -4.23 9.60 -1.48
C ASP A 8 -5.70 9.36 -1.10
N HIS A 9 -6.21 8.14 -1.33
CA HIS A 9 -7.60 7.78 -1.09
C HIS A 9 -7.80 6.89 0.14
N ILE A 10 -6.86 5.99 0.43
CA ILE A 10 -6.97 5.02 1.52
C ILE A 10 -6.11 5.48 2.70
N LYS A 11 -6.75 6.03 3.72
CA LYS A 11 -6.05 6.47 4.94
C LYS A 11 -5.30 5.30 5.60
N GLY A 12 -4.07 5.55 6.02
CA GLY A 12 -3.19 4.54 6.62
C GLY A 12 -2.36 3.74 5.61
N LEU A 13 -2.71 3.73 4.31
CA LEU A 13 -1.96 2.97 3.30
C LEU A 13 -0.54 3.56 3.09
N ARG A 14 -0.40 4.89 3.17
CA ARG A 14 0.90 5.57 3.13
C ARG A 14 1.77 5.17 4.31
N TYR A 15 1.21 5.12 5.51
CA TYR A 15 1.89 4.63 6.70
C TYR A 15 2.41 3.20 6.51
N VAL A 16 1.56 2.30 5.98
CA VAL A 16 1.98 0.92 5.67
C VAL A 16 3.15 0.88 4.71
N LEU A 17 3.11 1.67 3.62
CA LEU A 17 4.20 1.76 2.65
C LEU A 17 5.51 2.27 3.27
N GLU A 18 5.44 3.26 4.16
CA GLU A 18 6.61 3.85 4.84
C GLU A 18 7.23 2.88 5.84
N GLU A 19 6.43 2.03 6.47
CA GLU A 19 6.89 0.98 7.38
C GLU A 19 7.41 -0.28 6.67
N MET A 20 7.23 -0.39 5.34
CA MET A 20 7.78 -1.50 4.56
C MET A 20 9.27 -1.31 4.29
N SER A 21 10.04 -2.39 4.48
CA SER A 21 11.48 -2.42 4.18
C SER A 21 11.71 -2.97 2.77
N PHE A 22 12.09 -2.12 1.84
CA PHE A 22 12.45 -2.55 0.49
C PHE A 22 13.95 -2.71 0.36
N SER A 23 14.41 -3.86 -0.08
CA SER A 23 15.84 -4.10 -0.35
C SER A 23 16.36 -3.20 -1.47
N SER A 24 15.51 -2.82 -2.46
CA SER A 24 15.90 -1.89 -3.52
C SER A 24 14.77 -0.98 -3.95
N SER A 25 15.12 0.12 -4.62
CA SER A 25 14.15 1.10 -5.15
C SER A 25 13.23 0.51 -6.23
N ILE A 26 13.70 -0.49 -7.00
CA ILE A 26 12.89 -1.13 -8.05
C ILE A 26 11.69 -1.87 -7.46
N GLY A 27 11.84 -2.55 -6.32
CA GLY A 27 10.72 -3.23 -5.63
C GLY A 27 9.67 -2.24 -5.13
N ARG A 28 10.11 -1.10 -4.59
CA ARG A 28 9.19 -0.02 -4.20
C ARG A 28 8.42 0.54 -5.39
N LEU A 29 9.08 0.74 -6.53
CA LEU A 29 8.44 1.19 -7.77
C LEU A 29 7.46 0.15 -8.30
N ALA A 30 7.81 -1.14 -8.26
CA ALA A 30 6.93 -2.22 -8.67
C ALA A 30 5.64 -2.25 -7.83
N LEU A 31 5.74 -2.06 -6.50
CA LEU A 31 4.54 -1.96 -5.65
C LEU A 31 3.72 -0.71 -5.99
N LEU A 32 4.35 0.46 -6.15
CA LEU A 32 3.66 1.71 -6.48
C LEU A 32 2.91 1.64 -7.83
N ASP A 33 3.42 0.86 -8.77
CA ASP A 33 2.83 0.66 -10.09
C ASP A 33 1.83 -0.51 -10.15
N SER A 34 1.71 -1.31 -9.07
CA SER A 34 0.77 -2.41 -9.01
C SER A 34 -0.68 -1.91 -9.08
N TYR A 35 -1.57 -2.76 -9.61
CA TYR A 35 -2.97 -2.43 -9.80
C TYR A 35 -3.85 -3.03 -8.69
N TRP A 36 -4.96 -2.38 -8.44
CA TRP A 36 -6.06 -2.88 -7.66
C TRP A 36 -6.63 -4.14 -8.33
N LEU A 37 -6.53 -5.28 -7.64
CA LEU A 37 -7.01 -6.58 -8.13
C LEU A 37 -8.52 -6.67 -7.89
N THR A 38 -9.27 -7.12 -8.88
CA THR A 38 -10.74 -7.23 -8.85
C THR A 38 -11.25 -8.66 -9.00
N SER A 39 -10.37 -9.60 -9.26
CA SER A 39 -10.68 -11.03 -9.33
C SER A 39 -10.23 -11.72 -8.04
N ARG A 40 -11.06 -12.62 -7.54
CA ARG A 40 -10.75 -13.45 -6.38
C ARG A 40 -9.48 -14.28 -6.64
N GLU A 41 -9.39 -14.85 -7.82
CA GLU A 41 -8.31 -15.72 -8.24
C GLU A 41 -6.97 -14.97 -8.25
N GLU A 42 -6.93 -13.77 -8.85
CA GLU A 42 -5.72 -12.92 -8.87
C GLU A 42 -5.28 -12.51 -7.45
N ILE A 43 -6.25 -12.23 -6.55
CA ILE A 43 -5.95 -11.90 -5.15
C ILE A 43 -5.39 -13.14 -4.42
N GLU A 44 -6.00 -14.32 -4.61
CA GLU A 44 -5.53 -15.56 -4.01
C GLU A 44 -4.09 -15.87 -4.47
N GLU A 45 -3.79 -15.75 -5.77
CA GLU A 45 -2.45 -15.93 -6.33
C GLU A 45 -1.44 -14.96 -5.72
N ALA A 46 -1.77 -13.67 -5.65
CA ALA A 46 -0.89 -12.66 -5.05
C ALA A 46 -0.64 -12.91 -3.56
N LEU A 47 -1.67 -13.35 -2.81
CA LEU A 47 -1.53 -13.71 -1.40
C LEU A 47 -0.72 -15.00 -1.20
N ASP A 48 -0.80 -15.95 -2.13
CA ASP A 48 -0.02 -17.18 -2.10
C ASP A 48 1.47 -16.92 -2.41
N GLU A 49 1.77 -15.97 -3.28
CA GLU A 49 3.16 -15.51 -3.48
C GLU A 49 3.72 -14.93 -2.18
N VAL A 50 2.99 -14.04 -1.50
CA VAL A 50 3.39 -13.51 -0.18
C VAL A 50 3.56 -14.65 0.84
N ALA A 51 2.65 -15.64 0.85
CA ALA A 51 2.74 -16.79 1.77
C ALA A 51 4.02 -17.60 1.59
N LYS A 52 4.49 -17.80 0.35
CA LYS A 52 5.77 -18.48 0.08
C LYS A 52 6.93 -17.74 0.74
N PHE A 53 7.01 -16.41 0.54
CA PHE A 53 8.08 -15.60 1.12
C PHE A 53 7.97 -15.49 2.65
N VAL A 54 6.77 -15.44 3.23
CA VAL A 54 6.57 -15.56 4.68
C VAL A 54 7.15 -16.88 5.19
N GLY A 55 6.90 -17.99 4.48
CA GLY A 55 7.49 -19.29 4.81
C GLY A 55 9.02 -19.27 4.74
N TYR A 56 9.61 -18.65 3.73
CA TYR A 56 11.07 -18.52 3.60
C TYR A 56 11.67 -17.66 4.73
N ILE A 57 11.06 -16.54 5.08
CA ILE A 57 11.51 -15.66 6.17
C ILE A 57 11.52 -16.42 7.51
N GLN A 58 10.54 -17.30 7.75
CA GLN A 58 10.41 -18.03 9.00
C GLN A 58 11.29 -19.28 9.10
N SER A 59 11.70 -19.86 7.97
CA SER A 59 12.36 -21.17 7.95
C SER A 59 13.74 -21.19 7.30
N SER A 60 14.18 -20.14 6.60
CA SER A 60 15.41 -20.14 5.81
C SER A 60 16.44 -19.13 6.30
N GLU A 61 17.67 -19.58 6.50
CA GLU A 61 18.81 -18.71 6.79
C GLU A 61 19.32 -17.95 5.55
N GLY A 62 18.83 -18.30 4.35
CA GLY A 62 19.27 -17.70 3.09
C GLY A 62 18.61 -16.35 2.75
N ILE A 63 17.54 -15.95 3.42
CA ILE A 63 16.84 -14.70 3.13
C ILE A 63 17.73 -13.47 3.26
N PRO A 64 18.59 -13.31 4.29
CA PRO A 64 19.50 -12.17 4.35
C PRO A 64 20.46 -12.10 3.16
N LEU A 65 20.89 -13.26 2.63
CA LEU A 65 21.74 -13.31 1.44
C LEU A 65 20.98 -12.90 0.17
N LEU A 66 19.73 -13.33 0.05
CA LEU A 66 18.86 -12.89 -1.05
C LEU A 66 18.62 -11.38 -0.99
N GLN A 67 18.30 -10.84 0.18
CA GLN A 67 18.12 -9.40 0.40
C GLN A 67 19.37 -8.62 -0.01
N LEU A 68 20.55 -9.06 0.39
CA LEU A 68 21.82 -8.44 0.02
C LEU A 68 22.03 -8.40 -1.50
N GLN A 69 21.67 -9.46 -2.24
CA GLN A 69 21.77 -9.43 -3.70
C GLN A 69 20.73 -8.50 -4.33
N LEU A 70 19.50 -8.48 -3.79
CA LEU A 70 18.44 -7.59 -4.28
C LEU A 70 18.75 -6.10 -4.01
N GLU A 71 19.47 -5.77 -2.93
CA GLU A 71 19.95 -4.39 -2.63
C GLU A 71 20.88 -3.84 -3.71
N GLU A 72 21.65 -4.71 -4.34
CA GLU A 72 22.59 -4.33 -5.40
C GLU A 72 21.91 -4.04 -6.75
N VAL A 73 20.62 -4.39 -6.92
CA VAL A 73 19.88 -4.19 -8.17
C VAL A 73 19.51 -2.72 -8.33
N VAL A 74 19.97 -2.12 -9.40
CA VAL A 74 19.62 -0.75 -9.80
C VAL A 74 18.69 -0.76 -11.01
N ASN A 75 17.96 0.33 -11.23
CA ASN A 75 17.11 0.48 -12.41
C ASN A 75 17.96 0.81 -13.63
N ILE A 76 18.10 -0.16 -14.54
CA ILE A 76 18.86 -0.03 -15.77
C ILE A 76 17.97 0.15 -17.02
N SER A 77 16.73 0.60 -16.85
CA SER A 77 15.79 0.80 -17.98
C SER A 77 16.37 1.73 -19.03
N GLY A 78 17.14 2.76 -18.64
CA GLY A 78 17.84 3.65 -19.56
C GLY A 78 18.86 2.91 -20.44
N SER A 79 19.70 2.07 -19.85
CA SER A 79 20.69 1.26 -20.59
C SER A 79 20.02 0.25 -21.53
N ILE A 80 18.87 -0.31 -21.12
CA ILE A 80 18.04 -1.18 -21.99
C ILE A 80 17.47 -0.41 -23.20
N GLU A 81 17.03 0.83 -22.99
CA GLU A 81 16.54 1.68 -24.09
C GLU A 81 17.66 2.03 -25.09
N VAL A 82 18.91 2.24 -24.62
CA VAL A 82 20.06 2.43 -25.48
C VAL A 82 20.27 1.18 -26.38
N LEU A 83 20.17 -0.04 -25.83
CA LEU A 83 20.28 -1.28 -26.60
C LEU A 83 19.20 -1.44 -27.67
N ARG A 84 18.01 -0.86 -27.46
CA ARG A 84 16.89 -0.89 -28.42
C ARG A 84 16.97 0.19 -29.48
N SER A 85 17.76 1.23 -29.23
CA SER A 85 17.83 2.42 -30.09
C SER A 85 18.81 2.18 -31.26
N THR A 86 18.32 2.26 -32.48
CA THR A 86 19.13 2.07 -33.68
C THR A 86 20.25 3.11 -33.77
N GLY A 87 21.50 2.66 -33.83
CA GLY A 87 22.67 3.53 -33.95
C GLY A 87 23.15 4.15 -32.63
N ALA A 88 22.48 3.86 -31.48
CA ALA A 88 22.99 4.25 -30.17
C ALA A 88 24.12 3.31 -29.73
N ILE A 89 25.05 3.85 -28.97
CA ILE A 89 26.21 3.10 -28.45
C ILE A 89 26.17 3.21 -26.92
N CYS A 90 26.24 2.05 -26.25
CA CYS A 90 26.32 1.99 -24.80
C CYS A 90 27.60 2.66 -24.29
N SER A 91 27.46 3.48 -23.24
CA SER A 91 28.58 4.00 -22.50
C SER A 91 29.23 2.91 -21.61
N ASP A 92 30.38 3.18 -21.04
CA ASP A 92 31.02 2.27 -20.08
C ASP A 92 30.13 2.05 -18.84
N VAL A 93 29.32 3.06 -18.45
CA VAL A 93 28.35 2.96 -17.36
C VAL A 93 27.20 2.00 -17.73
N ASP A 94 26.65 2.12 -18.94
CA ASP A 94 25.61 1.22 -19.41
C ASP A 94 26.09 -0.24 -19.44
N LEU A 95 27.30 -0.47 -20.00
CA LEU A 95 27.90 -1.81 -20.05
C LEU A 95 28.19 -2.37 -18.65
N PHE A 96 28.63 -1.52 -17.72
CA PHE A 96 28.82 -1.88 -16.33
C PHE A 96 27.49 -2.28 -15.64
N GLU A 97 26.44 -1.48 -15.80
CA GLU A 97 25.15 -1.74 -15.21
C GLU A 97 24.52 -3.04 -15.74
N ILE A 98 24.62 -3.27 -17.05
CA ILE A 98 24.14 -4.50 -17.71
C ILE A 98 24.93 -5.71 -17.19
N LYS A 99 26.27 -5.63 -17.11
CA LYS A 99 27.10 -6.69 -16.54
C LYS A 99 26.75 -6.95 -15.08
N LYS A 100 26.61 -5.88 -14.29
CA LYS A 100 26.28 -5.99 -12.86
C LYS A 100 24.93 -6.70 -12.65
N LEU A 101 23.89 -6.35 -13.42
CA LEU A 101 22.58 -7.03 -13.34
C LEU A 101 22.73 -8.53 -13.66
N ALA A 102 23.48 -8.88 -14.68
CA ALA A 102 23.67 -10.27 -15.08
C ALA A 102 24.45 -11.08 -14.01
N LEU A 103 25.42 -10.49 -13.34
CA LEU A 103 26.14 -11.11 -12.21
C LEU A 103 25.25 -11.31 -10.99
N ILE A 104 24.39 -10.32 -10.67
CA ILE A 104 23.41 -10.41 -9.56
C ILE A 104 22.42 -11.53 -9.87
N ASP A 105 21.86 -11.58 -11.09
CA ASP A 105 20.93 -12.64 -11.50
C ASP A 105 21.55 -14.04 -11.38
N GLU A 106 22.81 -14.21 -11.78
CA GLU A 106 23.54 -15.49 -11.63
C GLU A 106 23.65 -15.90 -10.14
N LYS A 107 23.97 -14.96 -9.24
CA LYS A 107 24.03 -15.22 -7.80
C LYS A 107 22.67 -15.54 -7.19
N ILE A 108 21.62 -14.80 -7.60
CA ILE A 108 20.25 -15.07 -7.14
C ILE A 108 19.79 -16.45 -7.62
N ALA A 109 20.12 -16.85 -8.85
CA ALA A 109 19.82 -18.20 -9.35
C ALA A 109 20.52 -19.30 -8.53
N GLN A 110 21.77 -19.06 -8.10
CA GLN A 110 22.49 -19.99 -7.21
C GLN A 110 21.83 -20.09 -5.83
N LEU A 111 21.37 -18.97 -5.26
CA LEU A 111 20.61 -18.96 -3.99
C LEU A 111 19.27 -19.67 -4.15
N GLN A 112 18.58 -19.42 -5.26
CA GLN A 112 17.32 -20.09 -5.59
C GLN A 112 17.49 -21.60 -5.62
N ASP A 113 18.50 -22.12 -6.31
CA ASP A 113 18.77 -23.56 -6.38
C ASP A 113 19.19 -24.13 -5.02
N HIS A 114 20.03 -23.44 -4.27
CA HIS A 114 20.55 -23.89 -2.97
C HIS A 114 19.48 -23.98 -1.89
N TYR A 115 18.62 -22.93 -1.79
CA TYR A 115 17.56 -22.85 -0.77
C TYR A 115 16.19 -23.30 -1.28
N HIS A 116 16.08 -23.73 -2.53
CA HIS A 116 14.84 -24.16 -3.19
C HIS A 116 13.75 -23.07 -3.18
N TYR A 117 14.14 -21.79 -3.37
CA TYR A 117 13.19 -20.70 -3.50
C TYR A 117 12.43 -20.78 -4.81
N GLN A 118 11.12 -20.50 -4.78
CA GLN A 118 10.28 -20.33 -5.95
C GLN A 118 10.15 -18.84 -6.24
N LEU A 119 11.15 -18.27 -6.90
CA LEU A 119 11.17 -16.90 -7.38
C LEU A 119 10.46 -16.77 -8.72
N THR A 120 10.17 -15.52 -9.13
CA THR A 120 9.56 -15.23 -10.43
C THR A 120 10.40 -15.79 -11.57
N GLU A 121 9.75 -16.50 -12.50
CA GLU A 121 10.42 -17.08 -13.68
C GLU A 121 11.03 -15.98 -14.54
N ARG A 122 12.27 -16.20 -14.99
CA ARG A 122 13.02 -15.24 -15.78
C ARG A 122 14.04 -15.92 -16.67
N PRO A 123 14.39 -15.33 -17.84
CA PRO A 123 15.41 -15.87 -18.71
C PRO A 123 16.80 -15.77 -18.09
N SER A 124 17.69 -16.68 -18.46
CA SER A 124 19.10 -16.64 -18.04
C SER A 124 19.90 -15.57 -18.78
N LEU A 125 20.68 -14.78 -18.07
CA LEU A 125 21.58 -13.76 -18.64
C LEU A 125 23.01 -14.29 -18.90
N LYS A 126 23.24 -15.59 -18.94
CA LYS A 126 24.54 -16.19 -19.28
C LYS A 126 25.12 -15.69 -20.61
N GLY A 127 24.24 -15.46 -21.61
CA GLY A 127 24.64 -14.88 -22.89
C GLY A 127 25.22 -13.46 -22.77
N VAL A 128 24.66 -12.64 -21.88
CA VAL A 128 25.18 -11.30 -21.56
C VAL A 128 26.57 -11.42 -20.93
N LEU A 129 26.74 -12.32 -19.95
CA LEU A 129 28.04 -12.55 -19.31
C LEU A 129 29.08 -13.09 -20.29
N SER A 130 28.71 -13.94 -21.27
CA SER A 130 29.65 -14.40 -22.30
C SER A 130 30.19 -13.25 -23.17
N VAL A 131 29.45 -12.15 -23.31
CA VAL A 131 29.87 -10.94 -24.04
C VAL A 131 30.71 -10.02 -23.16
N LEU A 132 30.27 -9.74 -21.92
CA LEU A 132 30.88 -8.73 -21.05
C LEU A 132 31.91 -9.28 -20.06
N ASP A 133 31.94 -10.59 -19.83
CA ASP A 133 32.87 -11.27 -18.93
C ASP A 133 33.39 -12.59 -19.53
N PRO A 134 34.00 -12.56 -20.76
CA PRO A 134 34.40 -13.76 -21.49
C PRO A 134 35.51 -14.56 -20.79
N ARG A 135 36.19 -13.97 -19.81
CA ARG A 135 37.21 -14.64 -18.97
C ARG A 135 36.64 -15.26 -17.69
N GLU A 136 35.34 -15.07 -17.45
CA GLU A 136 34.66 -15.58 -16.25
C GLU A 136 35.27 -15.08 -14.92
N GLU A 137 35.79 -13.86 -14.90
CA GLU A 137 36.42 -13.27 -13.72
C GLU A 137 35.39 -12.95 -12.62
N ARG A 138 34.09 -12.78 -13.00
CA ARG A 138 32.95 -12.47 -12.10
C ARG A 138 33.16 -11.24 -11.22
N LEU A 139 33.99 -10.28 -11.70
CA LEU A 139 34.21 -9.02 -11.02
C LEU A 139 33.06 -8.02 -11.30
N PRO A 140 32.51 -7.36 -10.28
CA PRO A 140 31.46 -6.34 -10.42
C PRO A 140 32.04 -5.00 -10.89
N SER A 141 32.85 -5.03 -11.94
CA SER A 141 33.45 -3.88 -12.60
C SER A 141 33.47 -4.12 -14.10
N PHE A 142 33.50 -3.05 -14.88
CA PHE A 142 33.63 -3.11 -16.32
C PHE A 142 34.67 -2.09 -16.76
N TYR A 143 35.59 -2.55 -17.55
CA TYR A 143 36.61 -1.74 -18.26
C TYR A 143 36.76 -2.32 -19.65
N LEU A 144 36.96 -1.45 -20.63
CA LEU A 144 37.35 -1.88 -21.97
C LEU A 144 38.78 -2.40 -21.90
N ASP A 145 38.96 -3.64 -21.50
CA ASP A 145 40.25 -4.28 -21.37
C ASP A 145 40.82 -4.65 -22.75
N ASN A 146 42.15 -4.82 -22.81
CA ASN A 146 42.92 -5.17 -24.00
C ASN A 146 42.48 -6.50 -24.67
N TYR A 147 41.74 -7.35 -23.98
CA TYR A 147 41.20 -8.57 -24.55
C TYR A 147 39.99 -8.38 -25.46
N PHE A 148 39.28 -7.24 -25.35
CA PHE A 148 38.16 -6.93 -26.25
C PHE A 148 38.62 -6.58 -27.67
N ASP A 149 39.83 -6.01 -27.81
CA ASP A 149 40.42 -5.72 -29.10
C ASP A 149 41.97 -5.64 -29.03
N ALA A 150 42.66 -6.26 -30.00
CA ALA A 150 44.13 -6.23 -30.06
C ALA A 150 44.68 -4.81 -30.27
N GLN A 151 43.96 -3.96 -31.03
CA GLN A 151 44.36 -2.58 -31.29
C GLN A 151 44.37 -1.74 -30.01
N LEU A 152 43.46 -1.96 -29.06
CA LEU A 152 43.48 -1.28 -27.76
C LEU A 152 44.80 -1.50 -27.06
N LYS A 153 45.31 -2.74 -27.08
CA LYS A 153 46.58 -3.08 -26.46
C LYS A 153 47.75 -2.36 -27.14
N GLU A 154 47.82 -2.40 -28.46
CA GLU A 154 48.89 -1.79 -29.27
C GLU A 154 48.93 -0.26 -29.04
N ILE A 155 47.80 0.42 -29.08
CA ILE A 155 47.69 1.86 -28.88
C ILE A 155 48.09 2.23 -27.45
N ARG A 156 47.63 1.52 -26.42
CA ARG A 156 47.97 1.79 -25.02
C ARG A 156 49.46 1.58 -24.74
N GLU A 157 50.09 0.54 -25.30
CA GLU A 157 51.51 0.33 -25.22
C GLU A 157 52.31 1.43 -25.96
N ALA A 158 51.81 1.96 -27.08
CA ALA A 158 52.41 3.09 -27.78
C ALA A 158 52.32 4.38 -26.96
N ILE A 159 51.22 4.65 -26.28
CA ILE A 159 51.02 5.78 -25.37
C ILE A 159 52.05 5.74 -24.22
N GLU A 160 52.20 4.55 -23.59
CA GLU A 160 53.18 4.39 -22.48
C GLU A 160 54.65 4.66 -22.91
N ARG A 161 54.97 4.39 -24.16
CA ARG A 161 56.33 4.60 -24.71
C ARG A 161 56.59 6.02 -25.22
N THR A 162 55.51 6.81 -25.45
CA THR A 162 55.57 8.14 -26.07
C THR A 162 55.66 9.22 -25.02
N LYS A 163 56.68 10.14 -25.16
CA LYS A 163 56.89 11.26 -24.26
C LYS A 163 56.62 12.64 -24.87
N GLU A 164 56.43 12.70 -26.18
CA GLU A 164 56.21 13.95 -26.92
C GLU A 164 54.71 14.28 -26.99
N GLU A 165 54.32 15.54 -26.78
CA GLU A 165 52.92 15.99 -26.67
C GLU A 165 52.12 15.76 -27.97
N THR A 166 52.68 16.05 -29.13
CA THR A 166 51.96 15.97 -30.40
C THR A 166 51.58 14.51 -30.77
N PRO A 167 52.56 13.55 -30.79
CA PRO A 167 52.18 12.15 -31.07
C PRO A 167 51.35 11.53 -29.94
N LEU A 168 51.45 12.01 -28.71
CA LEU A 168 50.59 11.57 -27.59
C LEU A 168 49.13 11.98 -27.81
N ALA A 169 48.88 13.21 -28.31
CA ALA A 169 47.53 13.67 -28.63
C ALA A 169 46.87 12.84 -29.76
N GLU A 170 47.66 12.51 -30.79
CA GLU A 170 47.18 11.66 -31.89
C GLU A 170 46.86 10.25 -31.42
N LEU A 171 47.70 9.64 -30.59
CA LEU A 171 47.47 8.31 -30.01
C LEU A 171 46.26 8.28 -29.08
N ASN A 172 45.99 9.33 -28.28
CA ASN A 172 44.82 9.44 -27.46
C ASN A 172 43.52 9.56 -28.32
N ALA A 173 43.57 10.28 -29.44
CA ALA A 173 42.46 10.36 -30.38
C ALA A 173 42.15 8.99 -31.02
N GLN A 174 43.21 8.24 -31.43
CA GLN A 174 43.09 6.88 -31.93
C GLN A 174 42.53 5.92 -30.88
N LEU A 175 42.99 6.05 -29.61
CA LEU A 175 42.44 5.23 -28.52
C LEU A 175 40.94 5.49 -28.33
N SER A 176 40.52 6.75 -28.26
CA SER A 176 39.11 7.11 -28.12
C SER A 176 38.24 6.57 -29.24
N GLN A 177 38.73 6.65 -30.48
CA GLN A 177 38.01 6.08 -31.63
C GLN A 177 37.92 4.56 -31.54
N CYS A 178 39.03 3.86 -31.22
CA CYS A 178 39.05 2.41 -31.07
C CYS A 178 38.10 1.95 -29.94
N GLU A 179 38.09 2.69 -28.80
CA GLU A 179 37.17 2.40 -27.69
C GLU A 179 35.70 2.57 -28.08
N GLU A 180 35.37 3.58 -28.90
CA GLU A 180 34.02 3.78 -29.43
C GLU A 180 33.60 2.66 -30.36
N GLU A 181 34.48 2.19 -31.27
CA GLU A 181 34.25 1.04 -32.16
C GLU A 181 34.02 -0.25 -31.35
N VAL A 182 34.77 -0.46 -30.27
CA VAL A 182 34.61 -1.59 -29.36
C VAL A 182 33.27 -1.52 -28.66
N ARG A 183 32.89 -0.36 -28.11
CA ARG A 183 31.58 -0.16 -27.50
C ARG A 183 30.44 -0.41 -28.46
N ALA A 184 30.52 0.07 -29.70
CA ALA A 184 29.53 -0.18 -30.74
C ALA A 184 29.33 -1.68 -30.98
N ARG A 185 30.43 -2.43 -31.16
CA ARG A 185 30.40 -3.90 -31.36
C ARG A 185 29.82 -4.64 -30.15
N LEU A 186 30.13 -4.18 -28.92
CA LEU A 186 29.53 -4.76 -27.70
C LEU A 186 28.04 -4.46 -27.62
N THR A 187 27.62 -3.23 -27.96
CA THR A 187 26.21 -2.84 -28.03
C THR A 187 25.43 -3.70 -29.00
N ASP A 188 25.95 -3.90 -30.23
CA ASP A 188 25.32 -4.75 -31.22
C ASP A 188 25.18 -6.21 -30.75
N LYS A 189 26.19 -6.74 -30.05
CA LYS A 189 26.13 -8.09 -29.47
C LYS A 189 25.14 -8.20 -28.30
N LEU A 190 24.90 -7.12 -27.57
CA LEU A 190 23.98 -7.09 -26.43
C LEU A 190 22.54 -6.76 -26.82
N ALA A 191 22.31 -6.06 -27.93
CA ALA A 191 20.99 -5.68 -28.39
C ALA A 191 19.97 -6.84 -28.43
N PRO A 192 20.29 -8.06 -28.84
CA PRO A 192 19.38 -9.20 -28.81
C PRO A 192 18.92 -9.60 -27.38
N PHE A 193 19.62 -9.18 -26.35
CA PHE A 193 19.29 -9.50 -24.95
C PHE A 193 18.44 -8.41 -24.25
N ALA A 194 18.09 -7.31 -24.92
CA ALA A 194 17.37 -6.18 -24.33
C ALA A 194 16.05 -6.62 -23.66
N ASP A 195 15.27 -7.49 -24.32
CA ASP A 195 14.01 -8.00 -23.75
C ASP A 195 14.26 -8.95 -22.56
N SER A 196 15.31 -9.77 -22.64
CA SER A 196 15.69 -10.64 -21.51
C SER A 196 16.14 -9.83 -20.29
N LEU A 197 16.91 -8.77 -20.50
CA LEU A 197 17.31 -7.85 -19.44
C LEU A 197 16.10 -7.17 -18.78
N GLU A 198 15.13 -6.72 -19.58
CA GLU A 198 13.90 -6.12 -19.07
C GLU A 198 13.07 -7.13 -18.26
N MET A 199 12.92 -8.35 -18.76
CA MET A 199 12.19 -9.42 -18.05
C MET A 199 12.86 -9.75 -16.71
N VAL A 200 14.18 -9.87 -16.68
CA VAL A 200 14.91 -10.11 -15.41
C VAL A 200 14.75 -8.95 -14.47
N LEU A 201 14.89 -7.70 -14.93
CA LEU A 201 14.71 -6.52 -14.09
C LEU A 201 13.30 -6.47 -13.47
N LYS A 202 12.26 -6.74 -14.26
CA LYS A 202 10.87 -6.81 -13.79
C LYS A 202 10.64 -7.94 -12.79
N ALA A 203 11.19 -9.13 -13.03
CA ALA A 203 11.08 -10.27 -12.13
C ALA A 203 11.72 -9.98 -10.77
N LEU A 204 12.95 -9.43 -10.76
CA LEU A 204 13.63 -9.06 -9.53
C LEU A 204 12.93 -7.91 -8.79
N ALA A 205 12.33 -6.96 -9.51
CA ALA A 205 11.52 -5.91 -8.91
C ALA A 205 10.25 -6.48 -8.26
N HIS A 206 9.59 -7.44 -8.90
CA HIS A 206 8.44 -8.14 -8.34
C HIS A 206 8.83 -8.94 -7.09
N ASP A 207 9.86 -9.78 -7.15
CA ASP A 207 10.33 -10.56 -6.00
C ASP A 207 10.70 -9.66 -4.81
N THR A 208 11.34 -8.49 -5.08
CA THR A 208 11.64 -7.49 -4.04
C THR A 208 10.37 -6.91 -3.42
N ALA A 209 9.34 -6.63 -4.20
CA ALA A 209 8.07 -6.13 -3.69
C ALA A 209 7.34 -7.18 -2.84
N ILE A 210 7.31 -8.45 -3.27
CA ILE A 210 6.72 -9.55 -2.51
C ILE A 210 7.48 -9.80 -1.21
N LEU A 211 8.81 -9.78 -1.25
CA LEU A 211 9.65 -9.93 -0.05
C LEU A 211 9.35 -8.81 0.97
N ALA A 212 9.20 -7.56 0.53
CA ALA A 212 8.85 -6.45 1.40
C ALA A 212 7.46 -6.60 2.02
N LYS A 213 6.45 -7.08 1.24
CA LYS A 213 5.11 -7.41 1.77
C LYS A 213 5.18 -8.52 2.81
N ALA A 214 5.96 -9.56 2.56
CA ALA A 214 6.12 -10.70 3.45
C ALA A 214 6.86 -10.32 4.75
N ASP A 215 7.95 -9.57 4.66
CA ASP A 215 8.68 -9.05 5.82
C ASP A 215 7.77 -8.19 6.70
N TRP A 216 7.01 -7.27 6.09
CA TRP A 216 6.03 -6.47 6.80
C TRP A 216 4.97 -7.34 7.48
N ALA A 217 4.43 -8.35 6.79
CA ALA A 217 3.42 -9.26 7.33
C ALA A 217 3.95 -10.04 8.56
N VAL A 218 5.20 -10.49 8.53
CA VAL A 218 5.84 -11.19 9.66
C VAL A 218 6.07 -10.24 10.84
N ARG A 219 6.63 -9.04 10.60
CA ARG A 219 6.92 -8.05 11.66
C ARG A 219 5.65 -7.58 12.38
N TYR A 220 4.59 -7.34 11.63
CA TYR A 220 3.31 -6.87 12.17
C TYR A 220 2.35 -7.99 12.56
N ARG A 221 2.72 -9.27 12.36
CA ARG A 221 1.86 -10.44 12.61
C ARG A 221 0.52 -10.37 11.86
N ALA A 222 0.56 -9.85 10.64
CA ALA A 222 -0.60 -9.76 9.78
C ALA A 222 -1.10 -11.15 9.35
N CYS A 223 -2.40 -11.31 9.15
CA CYS A 223 -2.99 -12.57 8.70
C CYS A 223 -3.23 -12.57 7.19
N ARG A 224 -3.13 -13.75 6.58
CA ARG A 224 -3.58 -13.98 5.22
C ARG A 224 -5.10 -13.90 5.19
N SER A 225 -5.65 -12.92 4.49
CA SER A 225 -7.10 -12.81 4.29
C SER A 225 -7.61 -13.89 3.34
N LYS A 226 -8.90 -14.22 3.49
CA LYS A 226 -9.64 -15.10 2.57
C LYS A 226 -10.53 -14.24 1.69
N PRO A 227 -10.19 -14.02 0.40
CA PRO A 227 -11.08 -13.32 -0.53
C PRO A 227 -12.27 -14.22 -0.89
N ILE A 228 -13.47 -13.62 -0.94
CA ILE A 228 -14.71 -14.28 -1.35
C ILE A 228 -15.43 -13.44 -2.41
N SER A 229 -16.11 -14.10 -3.33
CA SER A 229 -16.85 -13.39 -4.39
C SER A 229 -18.15 -12.75 -3.90
N SER A 230 -18.77 -13.27 -2.85
CA SER A 230 -20.01 -12.74 -2.25
C SER A 230 -20.21 -13.29 -0.84
N GLY A 231 -21.08 -12.67 -0.06
CA GLY A 231 -21.44 -13.09 1.28
C GLY A 231 -21.00 -12.11 2.36
N THR A 232 -20.66 -12.61 3.54
CA THR A 232 -20.33 -11.81 4.71
C THR A 232 -18.84 -11.51 4.77
N THR A 233 -18.47 -10.23 4.80
CA THR A 233 -17.13 -9.81 5.23
C THR A 233 -17.06 -9.92 6.74
N HIS A 234 -16.02 -10.61 7.23
CA HIS A 234 -15.77 -10.81 8.66
C HIS A 234 -14.31 -10.46 8.96
N LEU A 235 -14.12 -9.50 9.87
CA LEU A 235 -12.81 -9.03 10.35
C LEU A 235 -12.78 -9.22 11.86
N GLU A 236 -11.90 -10.09 12.34
CA GLU A 236 -11.73 -10.37 13.78
C GLU A 236 -10.50 -9.61 14.29
N GLU A 237 -10.67 -8.84 15.36
CA GLU A 237 -9.59 -8.07 16.00
C GLU A 237 -8.79 -7.22 14.99
N LEU A 238 -9.50 -6.43 14.18
CA LEU A 238 -8.92 -5.52 13.20
C LEU A 238 -8.12 -4.43 13.88
N VAL A 239 -6.93 -4.15 13.37
CA VAL A 239 -6.00 -3.12 13.88
C VAL A 239 -5.70 -2.10 12.79
N ASN A 240 -5.76 -0.82 13.14
CA ASN A 240 -5.19 0.25 12.33
C ASN A 240 -3.74 0.49 12.77
N PRO A 241 -2.72 0.20 11.96
CA PRO A 241 -1.33 0.25 12.38
C PRO A 241 -0.87 1.66 12.75
N GLU A 242 -1.30 2.66 11.98
CA GLU A 242 -0.96 4.06 12.21
C GLU A 242 -1.52 4.55 13.55
N VAL A 243 -2.81 4.31 13.79
CA VAL A 243 -3.47 4.71 15.04
C VAL A 243 -2.93 3.91 16.23
N ALA A 244 -2.69 2.61 16.06
CA ALA A 244 -2.12 1.77 17.11
C ALA A 244 -0.73 2.26 17.52
N ASP A 245 0.09 2.71 16.57
CA ASP A 245 1.41 3.27 16.85
C ASP A 245 1.32 4.64 17.53
N GLN A 246 0.41 5.51 17.09
CA GLN A 246 0.15 6.79 17.73
C GLN A 246 -0.29 6.63 19.20
N VAL A 247 -1.24 5.73 19.46
CA VAL A 247 -1.73 5.41 20.82
C VAL A 247 -0.59 4.86 21.69
N ARG A 248 0.23 3.95 21.13
CA ARG A 248 1.39 3.39 21.86
C ARG A 248 2.43 4.47 22.22
N ARG A 249 2.73 5.39 21.30
CA ARG A 249 3.65 6.52 21.55
C ARG A 249 3.13 7.47 22.62
N SER A 250 1.81 7.58 22.77
CA SER A 250 1.16 8.35 23.85
C SER A 250 1.06 7.58 25.17
N GLY A 251 1.60 6.35 25.25
CA GLY A 251 1.57 5.51 26.46
C GLY A 251 0.29 4.68 26.62
N GLY A 252 -0.66 4.77 25.69
CA GLY A 252 -1.92 4.03 25.70
C GLY A 252 -1.82 2.65 25.04
N ARG A 253 -2.95 1.93 25.03
CA ARG A 253 -3.11 0.64 24.36
C ARG A 253 -4.23 0.73 23.34
N PHE A 254 -3.92 0.39 22.08
CA PHE A 254 -4.93 0.28 21.03
C PHE A 254 -5.81 -0.96 21.29
N GLN A 255 -7.13 -0.78 21.18
CA GLN A 255 -8.10 -1.87 21.27
C GLN A 255 -8.49 -2.32 19.85
N PRO A 256 -8.16 -3.57 19.45
CA PRO A 256 -8.64 -4.14 18.20
C PRO A 256 -10.16 -4.26 18.18
N VAL A 257 -10.77 -4.10 17.00
CA VAL A 257 -12.24 -4.13 16.84
C VAL A 257 -12.63 -5.20 15.83
N SER A 258 -13.63 -6.02 16.18
CA SER A 258 -14.21 -7.00 15.26
C SER A 258 -15.47 -6.43 14.63
N ILE A 259 -15.64 -6.68 13.32
CA ILE A 259 -16.82 -6.26 12.57
C ILE A 259 -17.20 -7.31 11.51
N GLU A 260 -18.50 -7.46 11.30
CA GLU A 260 -19.03 -8.21 10.16
C GLU A 260 -20.12 -7.40 9.46
N PHE A 261 -20.16 -7.53 8.14
CA PHE A 261 -21.15 -6.85 7.27
C PHE A 261 -21.32 -7.60 5.96
N GLU A 262 -22.41 -7.34 5.29
CA GLU A 262 -22.83 -8.04 4.09
C GLU A 262 -22.96 -7.09 2.88
N GLU A 263 -23.42 -7.61 1.75
CA GLU A 263 -23.67 -6.82 0.53
C GLU A 263 -24.95 -5.98 0.67
N GLU A 264 -25.04 -5.24 1.78
CA GLU A 264 -26.11 -4.30 2.13
C GLU A 264 -25.56 -3.18 3.04
N PRO A 265 -26.28 -2.05 3.17
CA PRO A 265 -25.85 -0.98 4.06
C PRO A 265 -25.83 -1.42 5.52
N THR A 266 -24.68 -1.25 6.16
CA THR A 266 -24.50 -1.48 7.61
C THR A 266 -24.40 -0.14 8.30
N LEU A 267 -25.26 0.13 9.27
CA LEU A 267 -25.26 1.34 10.06
C LEU A 267 -24.39 1.17 11.32
N ILE A 268 -23.58 2.18 11.62
CA ILE A 268 -22.72 2.21 12.82
C ILE A 268 -23.07 3.46 13.62
N SER A 269 -23.67 3.26 14.79
CA SER A 269 -24.02 4.31 15.74
C SER A 269 -23.02 4.38 16.91
N GLY A 270 -23.15 5.36 17.76
CA GLY A 270 -22.35 5.55 18.99
C GLY A 270 -21.86 6.98 19.15
N ALA A 271 -21.29 7.26 20.33
CA ALA A 271 -20.83 8.58 20.71
C ALA A 271 -19.76 9.15 19.77
N ASN A 272 -19.69 10.48 19.71
CA ASN A 272 -18.52 11.16 19.21
C ASN A 272 -17.31 10.79 20.08
N MET A 273 -16.14 10.59 19.49
CA MET A 273 -14.94 9.99 20.09
C MET A 273 -14.99 8.46 20.27
N GLY A 274 -16.10 7.78 19.90
CA GLY A 274 -16.22 6.32 19.94
C GLY A 274 -15.41 5.55 18.91
N GLY A 275 -14.52 6.20 18.16
CA GLY A 275 -13.64 5.53 17.19
C GLY A 275 -14.32 5.12 15.87
N LYS A 276 -15.57 5.58 15.60
CA LYS A 276 -16.32 5.24 14.38
C LYS A 276 -15.55 5.49 13.09
N SER A 277 -14.98 6.68 12.93
CA SER A 277 -14.16 7.04 11.76
C SER A 277 -12.89 6.19 11.64
N VAL A 278 -12.25 5.89 12.78
CA VAL A 278 -11.08 5.00 12.82
C VAL A 278 -11.45 3.60 12.34
N LEU A 279 -12.60 3.07 12.77
CA LEU A 279 -13.10 1.77 12.32
C LEU A 279 -13.33 1.77 10.81
N LEU A 280 -14.02 2.78 10.26
CA LEU A 280 -14.25 2.91 8.81
C LEU A 280 -12.94 2.93 8.02
N HIS A 281 -11.97 3.74 8.47
CA HIS A 281 -10.65 3.80 7.84
C HIS A 281 -9.87 2.49 7.96
N SER A 282 -10.04 1.76 9.08
CA SER A 282 -9.39 0.46 9.27
C SER A 282 -9.95 -0.60 8.33
N VAL A 283 -11.27 -0.64 8.14
CA VAL A 283 -11.91 -1.54 7.16
C VAL A 283 -11.47 -1.21 5.74
N ALA A 284 -11.45 0.06 5.39
CA ALA A 284 -11.01 0.51 4.08
C ALA A 284 -9.52 0.17 3.82
N LEU A 285 -8.66 0.34 4.82
CA LEU A 285 -7.26 -0.06 4.75
C LEU A 285 -7.13 -1.57 4.55
N ALA A 286 -7.86 -2.38 5.33
CA ALA A 286 -7.88 -3.83 5.18
C ALA A 286 -8.32 -4.26 3.78
N GLN A 287 -9.37 -3.63 3.24
CA GLN A 287 -9.83 -3.87 1.87
C GLN A 287 -8.76 -3.54 0.85
N GLY A 288 -8.11 -2.38 0.98
CA GLY A 288 -7.01 -1.98 0.11
C GLY A 288 -5.82 -2.93 0.18
N MET A 289 -5.42 -3.31 1.38
CA MET A 289 -4.31 -4.25 1.58
C MET A 289 -4.59 -5.59 0.89
N MET A 290 -5.78 -6.19 1.12
CA MET A 290 -6.15 -7.45 0.46
C MET A 290 -6.10 -7.32 -1.07
N GLN A 291 -6.69 -6.29 -1.63
CA GLN A 291 -6.79 -6.13 -3.10
C GLN A 291 -5.51 -5.61 -3.77
N PHE A 292 -4.48 -5.28 -2.99
CA PHE A 292 -3.11 -5.15 -3.47
C PHE A 292 -2.24 -6.38 -3.12
N GLY A 293 -2.86 -7.52 -2.80
CA GLY A 293 -2.15 -8.77 -2.49
C GLY A 293 -1.27 -8.65 -1.25
N MET A 294 -1.75 -7.99 -0.19
CA MET A 294 -1.06 -7.84 1.09
C MET A 294 -1.86 -8.54 2.20
N TYR A 295 -1.16 -9.01 3.22
CA TYR A 295 -1.78 -9.52 4.44
C TYR A 295 -2.42 -8.39 5.24
N VAL A 296 -3.45 -8.70 6.01
CA VAL A 296 -4.30 -7.75 6.76
C VAL A 296 -3.98 -7.81 8.24
N LEU A 297 -3.97 -6.64 8.90
CA LEU A 297 -3.76 -6.55 10.36
C LEU A 297 -5.04 -6.89 11.11
N ALA A 298 -5.32 -8.17 11.19
CA ALA A 298 -6.42 -8.75 11.94
C ALA A 298 -6.01 -10.13 12.46
N LYS A 299 -6.75 -10.68 13.41
CA LYS A 299 -6.58 -12.06 13.84
C LYS A 299 -7.05 -13.03 12.76
N SER A 300 -8.17 -12.72 12.12
CA SER A 300 -8.65 -13.40 10.93
C SER A 300 -9.45 -12.44 10.04
N ALA A 301 -9.44 -12.66 8.72
CA ALA A 301 -10.12 -11.82 7.75
C ALA A 301 -10.70 -12.68 6.63
N THR A 302 -12.03 -12.61 6.44
CA THR A 302 -12.74 -13.08 5.25
C THR A 302 -13.40 -11.88 4.62
N MET A 303 -13.14 -11.60 3.34
CA MET A 303 -13.53 -10.31 2.77
C MET A 303 -14.07 -10.47 1.35
N VAL A 304 -15.17 -9.79 1.08
CA VAL A 304 -15.77 -9.73 -0.26
C VAL A 304 -14.88 -8.89 -1.18
N VAL A 305 -14.60 -9.42 -2.37
CA VAL A 305 -13.84 -8.68 -3.41
C VAL A 305 -14.74 -7.63 -4.03
N VAL A 306 -14.26 -6.40 -4.18
CA VAL A 306 -15.00 -5.28 -4.77
C VAL A 306 -14.23 -4.65 -5.93
N GLU A 307 -14.96 -4.05 -6.88
CA GLU A 307 -14.35 -3.33 -8.00
C GLU A 307 -13.84 -1.97 -7.55
N HIS A 308 -14.59 -1.32 -6.65
CA HIS A 308 -14.28 0.03 -6.18
C HIS A 308 -14.45 0.17 -4.67
N LEU A 309 -13.53 0.89 -4.06
CA LEU A 309 -13.64 1.41 -2.71
C LEU A 309 -13.89 2.92 -2.82
N LEU A 310 -15.07 3.37 -2.40
CA LEU A 310 -15.48 4.76 -2.54
C LEU A 310 -15.73 5.40 -1.16
N TYR A 311 -15.37 6.68 -1.05
CA TYR A 311 -15.45 7.41 0.21
C TYR A 311 -16.37 8.62 0.11
N SER A 312 -17.17 8.83 1.17
CA SER A 312 -17.73 10.10 1.56
C SER A 312 -17.42 10.32 3.04
N ALA A 313 -16.20 10.72 3.33
CA ALA A 313 -15.71 10.96 4.69
C ALA A 313 -14.85 12.23 4.73
N GLY A 314 -14.93 12.95 5.85
CA GLY A 314 -14.06 14.08 6.17
C GLY A 314 -14.65 15.46 5.89
N ASP A 315 -14.17 16.43 6.68
CA ASP A 315 -14.54 17.85 6.65
C ASP A 315 -13.85 18.62 5.50
N GLY A 316 -13.52 17.93 4.40
CA GLY A 316 -12.80 18.52 3.28
C GLY A 316 -13.59 19.65 2.64
N GLU A 317 -13.28 20.89 3.03
CA GLU A 317 -13.52 22.03 2.14
C GLU A 317 -12.73 21.75 0.86
N ASP A 318 -13.42 21.40 -0.19
CA ASP A 318 -12.78 21.36 -1.51
C ASP A 318 -12.66 22.80 -2.02
N MET A 319 -11.67 23.52 -1.44
CA MET A 319 -11.39 24.92 -1.78
C MET A 319 -11.13 25.11 -3.29
N ARG A 320 -10.82 24.02 -4.01
CA ARG A 320 -10.60 24.06 -5.46
C ARG A 320 -11.89 24.27 -6.25
N LEU A 321 -13.04 23.82 -5.72
CA LEU A 321 -14.34 23.94 -6.38
C LEU A 321 -15.16 25.13 -5.86
N GLY A 322 -14.73 25.85 -4.81
CA GLY A 322 -15.48 26.94 -4.20
C GLY A 322 -16.84 26.51 -3.61
N LEU A 323 -17.00 25.22 -3.32
CA LEU A 323 -18.24 24.66 -2.79
C LEU A 323 -18.20 24.62 -1.26
N SER A 324 -19.38 24.78 -0.64
CA SER A 324 -19.54 24.49 0.77
C SER A 324 -19.23 23.00 1.08
N SER A 325 -18.86 22.70 2.32
CA SER A 325 -18.63 21.32 2.78
C SER A 325 -19.79 20.38 2.42
N PHE A 326 -21.02 20.84 2.58
CA PHE A 326 -22.24 20.12 2.19
C PHE A 326 -22.30 19.85 0.68
N GLY A 327 -22.00 20.86 -0.16
CA GLY A 327 -22.01 20.68 -1.62
C GLY A 327 -20.99 19.65 -2.10
N ALA A 328 -19.77 19.70 -1.55
CA ALA A 328 -18.73 18.72 -1.86
C ALA A 328 -19.12 17.30 -1.40
N GLU A 329 -19.76 17.18 -0.24
CA GLU A 329 -20.28 15.91 0.26
C GLU A 329 -21.36 15.33 -0.67
N MET A 330 -22.32 16.14 -1.11
CA MET A 330 -23.38 15.70 -2.03
C MET A 330 -22.81 15.21 -3.36
N ILE A 331 -21.75 15.83 -3.87
CA ILE A 331 -21.07 15.36 -5.09
C ILE A 331 -20.43 13.98 -4.85
N ARG A 332 -19.75 13.76 -3.72
CA ARG A 332 -19.16 12.46 -3.39
C ARG A 332 -20.23 11.38 -3.24
N LEU A 333 -21.30 11.66 -2.51
CA LEU A 333 -22.44 10.73 -2.38
C LEU A 333 -23.09 10.42 -3.73
N ASN A 334 -23.25 11.42 -4.59
CA ASN A 334 -23.75 11.18 -5.95
C ASN A 334 -22.83 10.29 -6.76
N GLY A 335 -21.50 10.41 -6.63
CA GLY A 335 -20.54 9.51 -7.26
C GLY A 335 -20.74 8.06 -6.82
N ILE A 336 -20.91 7.82 -5.51
CA ILE A 336 -21.21 6.49 -4.96
C ILE A 336 -22.54 5.96 -5.54
N ILE A 337 -23.58 6.77 -5.52
CA ILE A 337 -24.91 6.42 -6.06
C ILE A 337 -24.84 6.03 -7.55
N GLN A 338 -24.10 6.77 -8.36
CA GLN A 338 -23.96 6.47 -9.80
C GLN A 338 -23.17 5.17 -10.02
N ALA A 339 -22.11 4.94 -9.28
CA ALA A 339 -21.35 3.69 -9.35
C ALA A 339 -22.23 2.46 -9.00
N VAL A 340 -22.98 2.55 -7.91
CA VAL A 340 -23.91 1.50 -7.49
C VAL A 340 -25.02 1.27 -8.53
N LYS A 341 -25.64 2.34 -9.06
CA LYS A 341 -26.68 2.24 -10.11
C LYS A 341 -26.17 1.66 -11.42
N SER A 342 -24.89 1.84 -11.73
CA SER A 342 -24.27 1.21 -12.92
C SER A 342 -23.95 -0.27 -12.74
N GLY A 343 -24.27 -0.85 -11.58
CA GLY A 343 -24.04 -2.27 -11.27
C GLY A 343 -22.61 -2.60 -10.88
N GLN A 344 -21.76 -1.60 -10.56
CA GLN A 344 -20.42 -1.82 -10.09
C GLN A 344 -20.44 -2.37 -8.65
N LYS A 345 -19.54 -3.31 -8.37
CA LYS A 345 -19.40 -3.88 -7.04
C LYS A 345 -18.54 -2.94 -6.17
N VAL A 346 -19.21 -2.19 -5.29
CA VAL A 346 -18.64 -1.11 -4.49
C VAL A 346 -18.64 -1.47 -3.01
N LEU A 347 -17.56 -1.14 -2.30
CA LEU A 347 -17.61 -0.91 -0.86
C LEU A 347 -17.63 0.61 -0.63
N ALA A 348 -18.75 1.12 -0.15
CA ALA A 348 -18.93 2.53 0.17
C ALA A 348 -18.61 2.80 1.65
N ILE A 349 -17.70 3.72 1.94
CA ILE A 349 -17.37 4.21 3.28
C ILE A 349 -17.92 5.61 3.45
N ILE A 350 -18.93 5.76 4.31
CA ILE A 350 -19.70 7.00 4.47
C ILE A 350 -19.69 7.41 5.93
N ASP A 351 -18.99 8.50 6.26
CA ASP A 351 -18.80 8.95 7.64
C ASP A 351 -19.65 10.18 7.93
N GLU A 352 -20.63 10.01 8.81
CA GLU A 352 -21.59 11.03 9.32
C GLU A 352 -22.21 11.90 8.21
N PRO A 353 -22.91 11.30 7.22
CA PRO A 353 -23.47 12.04 6.09
C PRO A 353 -24.50 13.07 6.53
N ALA A 354 -24.53 14.23 5.82
CA ALA A 354 -25.45 15.34 6.03
C ALA A 354 -25.36 15.99 7.43
N ARG A 355 -24.18 15.91 8.10
CA ARG A 355 -23.95 16.51 9.43
C ARG A 355 -24.07 18.04 9.43
N THR A 356 -23.74 18.68 8.30
CA THR A 356 -23.66 20.15 8.16
C THR A 356 -24.95 20.82 7.69
N THR A 357 -26.08 20.10 7.64
CA THR A 357 -27.38 20.65 7.23
C THR A 357 -28.40 20.63 8.39
N ASN A 358 -29.64 21.08 8.11
CA ASN A 358 -30.74 21.00 9.06
C ASN A 358 -30.98 19.54 9.49
N PRO A 359 -31.18 19.25 10.81
CA PRO A 359 -31.34 17.88 11.31
C PRO A 359 -32.45 17.09 10.66
N GLU A 360 -33.60 17.71 10.32
CA GLU A 360 -34.74 17.03 9.68
C GLU A 360 -34.41 16.66 8.22
N GLU A 361 -33.79 17.59 7.48
CA GLU A 361 -33.34 17.33 6.11
C GLU A 361 -32.20 16.32 6.08
N GLY A 362 -31.26 16.40 7.03
CA GLY A 362 -30.16 15.45 7.17
C GLY A 362 -30.66 14.03 7.42
N TYR A 363 -31.60 13.85 8.34
CA TYR A 363 -32.26 12.58 8.58
C TYR A 363 -32.93 12.03 7.33
N ALA A 364 -33.66 12.90 6.58
CA ALA A 364 -34.35 12.48 5.35
C ALA A 364 -33.37 12.05 4.25
N LEU A 365 -32.26 12.82 4.08
CA LEU A 365 -31.20 12.50 3.12
C LEU A 365 -30.52 11.15 3.45
N VAL A 366 -30.14 10.93 4.71
CA VAL A 366 -29.53 9.68 5.16
C VAL A 366 -30.49 8.50 4.98
N SER A 367 -31.76 8.66 5.37
CA SER A 367 -32.79 7.62 5.19
C SER A 367 -33.01 7.29 3.72
N GLY A 368 -33.04 8.30 2.85
CA GLY A 368 -33.13 8.13 1.40
C GLY A 368 -31.93 7.40 0.82
N LEU A 369 -30.72 7.76 1.26
CA LEU A 369 -29.47 7.12 0.85
C LEU A 369 -29.46 5.63 1.23
N VAL A 370 -29.77 5.30 2.48
CA VAL A 370 -29.81 3.91 2.96
C VAL A 370 -30.79 3.09 2.13
N LYS A 371 -32.03 3.57 1.94
CA LYS A 371 -33.04 2.87 1.10
C LYS A 371 -32.58 2.65 -0.33
N LEU A 372 -31.89 3.63 -0.93
CA LEU A 372 -31.37 3.49 -2.28
C LEU A 372 -30.28 2.43 -2.34
N LEU A 373 -29.33 2.44 -1.39
CA LEU A 373 -28.26 1.46 -1.34
C LEU A 373 -28.80 0.03 -1.10
N GLU A 374 -29.82 -0.12 -0.25
CA GLU A 374 -30.54 -1.39 -0.05
C GLU A 374 -31.21 -1.88 -1.34
N GLN A 375 -31.90 -0.99 -2.06
CA GLN A 375 -32.56 -1.33 -3.32
C GLN A 375 -31.60 -1.90 -4.36
N TYR A 376 -30.35 -1.46 -4.36
CA TYR A 376 -29.33 -1.92 -5.30
C TYR A 376 -28.39 -2.98 -4.71
N GLY A 377 -28.59 -3.43 -3.48
CA GLY A 377 -27.73 -4.44 -2.84
C GLY A 377 -26.28 -3.97 -2.69
N ALA A 378 -26.08 -2.70 -2.34
CA ALA A 378 -24.78 -2.10 -2.26
C ALA A 378 -24.13 -2.31 -0.88
N MET A 379 -22.90 -2.80 -0.84
CA MET A 379 -22.12 -2.91 0.38
C MET A 379 -21.69 -1.51 0.84
N ALA A 380 -22.16 -1.08 2.01
CA ALA A 380 -21.82 0.23 2.56
C ALA A 380 -21.67 0.17 4.08
N LEU A 381 -20.68 0.88 4.60
CA LEU A 381 -20.52 1.18 6.02
C LEU A 381 -20.84 2.65 6.25
N ILE A 382 -21.88 2.94 7.02
CA ILE A 382 -22.42 4.28 7.23
C ILE A 382 -22.42 4.59 8.72
N THR A 383 -21.62 5.55 9.16
CA THR A 383 -21.76 6.08 10.53
C THR A 383 -22.84 7.14 10.56
N THR A 384 -23.60 7.21 11.62
CA THR A 384 -24.64 8.22 11.77
C THR A 384 -24.87 8.58 13.23
N HIS A 385 -25.21 9.83 13.47
CA HIS A 385 -25.71 10.33 14.74
C HIS A 385 -27.25 10.45 14.75
N TYR A 386 -27.91 10.22 13.60
CA TYR A 386 -29.37 10.23 13.52
C TYR A 386 -29.94 8.95 14.09
N SER A 387 -30.88 9.08 15.05
CA SER A 387 -31.62 7.98 15.62
C SER A 387 -32.74 7.53 14.68
N GLY A 388 -33.06 6.23 14.66
CA GLY A 388 -34.24 5.72 13.96
C GLY A 388 -34.16 5.73 12.43
N VAL A 389 -32.97 5.92 11.83
CA VAL A 389 -32.80 5.78 10.38
C VAL A 389 -33.26 4.37 9.96
N PRO A 390 -34.26 4.21 9.08
CA PRO A 390 -34.74 2.89 8.69
C PRO A 390 -33.66 2.16 7.88
N SER A 391 -33.37 0.92 8.23
CA SER A 391 -32.51 0.01 7.47
C SER A 391 -32.92 -1.45 7.71
N GLN A 392 -32.83 -2.26 6.66
CA GLN A 392 -32.98 -3.71 6.75
C GLN A 392 -31.66 -4.41 7.06
N GLY A 393 -30.54 -3.72 6.78
CA GLY A 393 -29.21 -4.22 7.00
C GLY A 393 -28.76 -4.22 8.45
N ARG A 394 -27.55 -4.72 8.67
CA ARG A 394 -26.97 -4.82 10.01
C ARG A 394 -26.80 -3.47 10.68
N ARG A 395 -26.92 -3.47 11.99
CA ARG A 395 -26.71 -2.30 12.83
C ARG A 395 -25.74 -2.62 13.93
N TRP A 396 -24.71 -1.83 14.02
CA TRP A 396 -23.71 -1.89 15.07
C TRP A 396 -23.71 -0.60 15.89
N ARG A 397 -23.42 -0.74 17.16
CA ARG A 397 -23.18 0.40 18.05
C ARG A 397 -21.84 0.23 18.72
N VAL A 398 -21.04 1.28 18.73
CA VAL A 398 -19.85 1.33 19.59
C VAL A 398 -20.30 1.36 21.05
N ARG A 399 -19.75 0.50 21.88
CA ARG A 399 -20.16 0.33 23.27
C ARG A 399 -20.00 1.64 24.08
N GLY A 400 -18.93 2.41 23.85
CA GLY A 400 -18.71 3.69 24.48
C GLY A 400 -18.06 3.58 25.85
N PHE A 401 -18.40 4.46 26.80
CA PHE A 401 -17.78 4.51 28.11
C PHE A 401 -18.05 3.26 28.95
N VAL A 402 -16.98 2.73 29.57
CA VAL A 402 -17.08 1.64 30.55
C VAL A 402 -17.77 2.15 31.82
N GLU A 403 -18.85 1.49 32.25
CA GLU A 403 -19.55 1.82 33.48
C GLU A 403 -18.74 1.42 34.72
N GLY A 404 -18.83 2.23 35.81
CA GLY A 404 -18.31 1.86 37.13
C GLY A 404 -16.94 2.43 37.49
N HIS A 405 -16.30 3.24 36.66
CA HIS A 405 -15.08 3.96 37.05
C HIS A 405 -15.44 5.31 37.67
N ASP A 406 -14.82 5.62 38.83
CA ASP A 406 -14.91 6.95 39.44
C ASP A 406 -14.13 7.95 38.57
N MET A 407 -14.88 8.89 37.98
CA MET A 407 -14.38 9.73 36.88
C MET A 407 -13.85 11.10 37.38
N HIS A 408 -13.80 11.30 38.69
CA HIS A 408 -13.27 12.54 39.27
C HIS A 408 -11.75 12.61 39.12
N GLY A 409 -11.27 13.59 38.33
CA GLY A 409 -9.83 13.89 38.21
C GLY A 409 -9.08 13.11 37.13
N VAL A 410 -9.76 12.50 36.16
CA VAL A 410 -9.12 11.85 35.03
C VAL A 410 -8.56 12.91 34.07
N GLU A 411 -7.26 12.86 33.79
CA GLU A 411 -6.65 13.73 32.80
C GLU A 411 -7.18 13.38 31.39
N VAL A 412 -7.34 14.39 30.52
CA VAL A 412 -7.81 14.23 29.12
C VAL A 412 -7.01 13.15 28.34
N ALA A 413 -5.73 13.00 28.67
CA ALA A 413 -4.85 11.98 28.08
C ALA A 413 -5.31 10.53 28.35
N HIS A 414 -6.04 10.28 29.44
CA HIS A 414 -6.52 8.95 29.84
C HIS A 414 -7.97 8.66 29.46
N LEU A 415 -8.66 9.60 28.80
CA LEU A 415 -10.05 9.40 28.36
C LEU A 415 -10.21 8.19 27.42
N ALA A 416 -9.23 7.93 26.59
CA ALA A 416 -9.23 6.78 25.68
C ALA A 416 -9.22 5.42 26.42
N GLU A 417 -8.68 5.37 27.65
CA GLU A 417 -8.61 4.15 28.46
C GLU A 417 -9.97 3.81 29.10
N LEU A 418 -10.88 4.79 29.17
CA LEU A 418 -12.23 4.63 29.69
C LEU A 418 -13.25 4.26 28.60
N MET A 419 -12.80 4.14 27.35
CA MET A 419 -13.65 3.80 26.21
C MET A 419 -13.53 2.33 25.85
N ASP A 420 -14.66 1.67 25.66
CA ASP A 420 -14.75 0.36 25.00
C ASP A 420 -15.17 0.56 23.55
N TYR A 421 -14.24 0.35 22.63
CA TYR A 421 -14.45 0.52 21.18
C TYR A 421 -15.10 -0.69 20.53
N SER A 422 -15.45 -1.75 21.28
CA SER A 422 -16.11 -2.94 20.73
C SER A 422 -17.49 -2.61 20.18
N LEU A 423 -17.89 -3.35 19.17
CA LEU A 423 -19.21 -3.22 18.56
C LEU A 423 -20.20 -4.18 19.23
N VAL A 424 -21.39 -3.68 19.46
CA VAL A 424 -22.55 -4.48 19.91
C VAL A 424 -23.70 -4.29 18.92
N PRO A 425 -24.59 -5.29 18.75
CA PRO A 425 -25.81 -5.10 17.96
C PRO A 425 -26.62 -3.90 18.50
N ASP A 426 -27.07 -3.03 17.59
CA ASP A 426 -27.86 -1.85 17.95
C ASP A 426 -29.36 -2.19 17.99
N SER A 427 -29.94 -2.20 19.19
CA SER A 427 -31.37 -2.51 19.40
C SER A 427 -32.32 -1.34 19.12
N GLN A 428 -31.80 -0.17 18.69
CA GLN A 428 -32.55 1.08 18.46
C GLN A 428 -33.22 1.70 19.69
N GLU A 429 -33.07 1.13 20.88
CA GLU A 429 -33.84 1.55 22.07
C GLU A 429 -33.39 2.87 22.69
N SER A 430 -32.16 3.30 22.52
CA SER A 430 -31.70 4.66 22.85
C SER A 430 -30.28 4.92 22.37
N VAL A 431 -30.02 6.10 21.82
CA VAL A 431 -28.63 6.58 21.66
C VAL A 431 -28.09 6.97 23.04
N PRO A 432 -26.93 6.45 23.49
CA PRO A 432 -26.36 6.85 24.78
C PRO A 432 -26.11 8.36 24.81
N ARG A 433 -26.57 9.02 25.85
CA ARG A 433 -26.42 10.47 26.05
C ARG A 433 -25.06 10.78 26.66
N GLU A 434 -23.99 10.55 25.91
CA GLU A 434 -22.62 10.67 26.42
C GLU A 434 -22.06 12.09 26.35
N ALA A 435 -22.68 12.98 25.55
CA ALA A 435 -22.17 14.36 25.35
C ALA A 435 -21.97 15.12 26.65
N PHE A 436 -22.95 15.13 27.56
CA PHE A 436 -22.83 15.78 28.87
C PHE A 436 -21.76 15.13 29.76
N ARG A 437 -21.65 13.79 29.67
CA ARG A 437 -20.64 13.03 30.39
C ARG A 437 -19.23 13.36 29.91
N ILE A 438 -19.04 13.40 28.58
CA ILE A 438 -17.78 13.80 27.97
C ILE A 438 -17.42 15.23 28.32
N ALA A 439 -18.38 16.18 28.24
CA ALA A 439 -18.16 17.59 28.57
C ALA A 439 -17.73 17.75 30.03
N ARG A 440 -18.36 17.00 30.95
CA ARG A 440 -17.97 17.01 32.38
C ARG A 440 -16.55 16.48 32.59
N LEU A 441 -16.18 15.38 31.91
CA LEU A 441 -14.83 14.80 31.94
C LEU A 441 -13.77 15.74 31.41
N LEU A 442 -14.10 16.52 30.38
CA LEU A 442 -13.22 17.54 29.80
C LEU A 442 -13.09 18.79 30.69
N GLY A 443 -13.75 18.83 31.88
CA GLY A 443 -13.68 19.95 32.79
C GLY A 443 -14.48 21.18 32.35
N VAL A 444 -15.50 20.97 31.49
CA VAL A 444 -16.42 22.05 31.11
C VAL A 444 -17.17 22.50 32.38
N ASP A 445 -17.38 23.82 32.50
CA ASP A 445 -18.00 24.48 33.64
C ASP A 445 -19.32 23.83 34.06
N GLU A 446 -19.46 23.48 35.33
CA GLU A 446 -20.62 22.74 35.86
C GLU A 446 -21.90 23.58 35.80
N GLU A 447 -21.86 24.91 36.01
CA GLU A 447 -23.04 25.77 35.89
C GLU A 447 -23.57 25.76 34.46
N PHE A 448 -22.67 25.81 33.45
CA PHE A 448 -23.05 25.68 32.05
C PHE A 448 -23.66 24.30 31.76
N LEU A 449 -23.10 23.21 32.28
CA LEU A 449 -23.62 21.85 32.08
C LEU A 449 -24.99 21.66 32.73
N ASP A 450 -25.22 22.22 33.94
CA ASP A 450 -26.49 22.15 34.66
C ASP A 450 -27.58 22.92 33.91
N LEU A 451 -27.27 24.14 33.46
CA LEU A 451 -28.19 24.96 32.65
C LEU A 451 -28.54 24.24 31.33
N SER A 452 -27.55 23.66 30.64
CA SER A 452 -27.76 22.92 29.41
C SER A 452 -28.61 21.67 29.61
N ASN A 453 -28.41 20.93 30.69
CA ASN A 453 -29.19 19.77 31.05
C ASN A 453 -30.66 20.11 31.38
N ASN A 454 -30.88 21.27 32.03
CA ASN A 454 -32.23 21.77 32.28
C ASN A 454 -32.96 22.17 30.99
N CYS A 455 -32.27 22.84 30.06
CA CYS A 455 -32.82 23.16 28.73
C CYS A 455 -33.17 21.87 27.96
N PHE A 456 -32.32 20.85 28.03
CA PHE A 456 -32.55 19.58 27.37
C PHE A 456 -33.79 18.84 27.86
N ARG A 457 -34.03 18.82 29.20
CA ARG A 457 -35.25 18.22 29.79
C ARG A 457 -36.54 18.93 29.40
N THR A 458 -36.46 20.17 28.94
CA THR A 458 -37.62 20.95 28.50
C THR A 458 -38.01 20.65 27.04
N ILE A 459 -37.13 20.03 26.27
CA ILE A 459 -37.34 19.66 24.87
C ILE A 459 -37.97 18.24 24.77
N GLU A 460 -37.83 17.41 25.79
CA GLU A 460 -38.53 16.12 25.97
C GLU A 460 -39.97 16.34 26.46
#